data_09d7e6f975581f2c7126e8888d005ad1
#
_entry.id   09d7e6f975581f2c7126e8888d005ad1
#
_cell.length_a   1.000
_cell.length_b   1.000
_cell.length_c   1.000
_cell.angle_alpha   90.00
_cell.angle_beta   90.00
_cell.angle_gamma   90.00
#
_symmetry.space_group_name_H-M   'P 1'
#
loop_
_entity.id
_entity.type
_entity.pdbx_description
1 polymer ?
#
loop_
_entity_poly.entity_id
_entity_poly.type
_entity_poly.pdbx_seq_one_letter_code
_entity_poly.pdbx_strand_id
1 'polypeptide(L)'
;MLTLSHVSKSYGKFPAVEDISLEMEHGLYGMLAPNGAGKTTLIKMIATLLVPTQGEILWDGIPVAKLGEKYRDLLGYLPQQFGYYKNNTPVQYLDYLAALKNMPKQTAKEKIEQLLELVGLSD
;
A
#
# COMPACT_ATOMS: atom_id res chain seq x y z
N MET A 1 -8.59 1.71 12.98
CA MET A 1 -9.26 0.53 12.40
C MET A 1 -9.50 0.74 10.92
N LEU A 2 -9.17 -0.24 10.13
CA LEU A 2 -9.42 -0.22 8.68
C LEU A 2 -10.72 -0.97 8.38
N THR A 3 -11.63 -0.31 7.69
CA THR A 3 -12.94 -0.89 7.36
C THR A 3 -13.13 -0.88 5.85
N LEU A 4 -13.51 -2.05 5.30
CA LEU A 4 -13.97 -2.16 3.92
C LEU A 4 -15.48 -2.34 3.96
N SER A 5 -16.21 -1.48 3.26
CA SER A 5 -17.67 -1.50 3.23
C SER A 5 -18.17 -1.74 1.82
N HIS A 6 -18.63 -2.95 1.58
CA HIS A 6 -19.17 -3.39 0.28
C HIS A 6 -18.29 -3.03 -0.91
N VAL A 7 -17.01 -3.34 -0.77
CA VAL A 7 -15.99 -2.97 -1.77
C VAL A 7 -16.05 -3.93 -2.95
N SER A 8 -16.15 -3.38 -4.14
CA SER A 8 -16.11 -4.14 -5.39
C SER A 8 -15.23 -3.44 -6.40
N LYS A 9 -14.56 -4.23 -7.23
CA LYS A 9 -13.74 -3.71 -8.32
C LYS A 9 -13.92 -4.58 -9.55
N SER A 10 -14.30 -3.94 -10.66
CA SER A 10 -14.46 -4.61 -11.94
C SER A 10 -13.58 -3.95 -13.00
N TYR A 11 -13.00 -4.76 -13.85
CA TYR A 11 -12.27 -4.32 -15.05
C TYR A 11 -13.14 -4.64 -16.25
N GLY A 12 -13.91 -3.64 -16.73
CA GLY A 12 -14.91 -3.88 -17.74
C GLY A 12 -15.96 -4.89 -17.25
N LYS A 13 -16.04 -6.06 -17.89
CA LYS A 13 -16.95 -7.13 -17.51
C LYS A 13 -16.35 -8.14 -16.52
N PHE A 14 -15.08 -7.97 -16.15
CA PHE A 14 -14.39 -8.90 -15.27
C PHE A 14 -14.45 -8.41 -13.82
N PRO A 15 -15.21 -9.09 -12.95
CA PRO A 15 -15.28 -8.73 -11.54
C PRO A 15 -14.06 -9.31 -10.81
N ALA A 16 -13.11 -8.44 -10.44
CA ALA A 16 -11.90 -8.86 -9.71
C ALA A 16 -12.17 -9.01 -8.22
N VAL A 17 -12.99 -8.14 -7.64
CA VAL A 17 -13.38 -8.16 -6.22
C VAL A 17 -14.87 -7.89 -6.16
N GLU A 18 -15.61 -8.72 -5.43
CA GLU A 18 -17.06 -8.60 -5.30
C GLU A 18 -17.48 -8.48 -3.85
N ASP A 19 -18.12 -7.35 -3.51
CA ASP A 19 -18.83 -7.11 -2.26
C ASP A 19 -18.08 -7.58 -1.01
N ILE A 20 -16.88 -7.05 -0.81
CA ILE A 20 -16.06 -7.38 0.35
C ILE A 20 -16.32 -6.40 1.47
N SER A 21 -16.71 -6.91 2.64
CA SER A 21 -16.88 -6.11 3.85
C SER A 21 -16.05 -6.71 4.95
N LEU A 22 -15.13 -5.93 5.51
CA LEU A 22 -14.20 -6.36 6.55
C LEU A 22 -13.90 -5.22 7.51
N GLU A 23 -13.68 -5.57 8.77
CA GLU A 23 -13.13 -4.66 9.76
C GLU A 23 -11.81 -5.24 10.26
N MET A 24 -10.73 -4.44 10.21
CA MET A 24 -9.41 -4.88 10.64
C MET A 24 -8.88 -3.95 11.71
N GLU A 25 -8.62 -4.52 12.89
CA GLU A 25 -7.97 -3.83 13.98
C GLU A 25 -6.47 -4.14 13.96
N HIS A 26 -5.76 -3.74 15.02
CA HIS A 26 -4.34 -4.09 15.18
C HIS A 26 -4.17 -5.61 15.11
N GLY A 27 -3.18 -6.05 14.35
CA GLY A 27 -2.85 -7.45 14.24
C GLY A 27 -2.29 -7.82 12.89
N LEU A 28 -1.99 -9.09 12.74
CA LEU A 28 -1.50 -9.67 11.50
C LEU A 28 -2.64 -10.42 10.81
N TYR A 29 -2.95 -10.04 9.59
CA TYR A 29 -4.02 -10.66 8.81
C TYR A 29 -3.44 -11.33 7.58
N GLY A 30 -3.78 -12.60 7.39
CA GLY A 30 -3.42 -13.36 6.20
C GLY A 30 -4.59 -13.41 5.23
N MET A 31 -4.31 -13.20 3.96
CA MET A 31 -5.33 -13.30 2.92
C MET A 31 -5.12 -14.60 2.16
N LEU A 32 -5.98 -15.58 2.44
CA LEU A 32 -5.94 -16.88 1.80
C LEU A 32 -6.95 -16.90 0.67
N ALA A 33 -6.47 -16.89 -0.54
CA ALA A 33 -7.31 -17.00 -1.73
C ALA A 33 -6.51 -17.71 -2.82
N PRO A 34 -7.19 -18.41 -3.75
CA PRO A 34 -6.50 -18.94 -4.92
C PRO A 34 -5.78 -17.83 -5.66
N ASN A 35 -4.68 -18.17 -6.31
CA ASN A 35 -3.94 -17.21 -7.10
C ASN A 35 -4.84 -16.57 -8.14
N GLY A 36 -5.09 -15.28 -7.99
CA GLY A 36 -5.95 -14.54 -8.87
C GLY A 36 -5.76 -13.06 -8.69
N ALA A 37 -6.31 -12.29 -9.62
CA ALA A 37 -6.21 -10.83 -9.63
C ALA A 37 -6.83 -10.18 -8.39
N GLY A 38 -7.73 -10.89 -7.70
CA GLY A 38 -8.51 -10.32 -6.59
C GLY A 38 -7.69 -9.89 -5.39
N LYS A 39 -6.71 -10.69 -4.96
CA LYS A 39 -5.86 -10.32 -3.82
C LYS A 39 -5.04 -9.08 -4.09
N THR A 40 -4.36 -9.07 -5.24
CA THR A 40 -3.54 -7.93 -5.65
C THR A 40 -4.40 -6.69 -5.82
N THR A 41 -5.58 -6.84 -6.43
CA THR A 41 -6.52 -5.74 -6.62
C THR A 41 -6.96 -5.15 -5.28
N LEU A 42 -7.33 -6.02 -4.32
CA LEU A 42 -7.79 -5.57 -3.01
C LEU A 42 -6.68 -4.81 -2.27
N ILE A 43 -5.46 -5.34 -2.27
CA ILE A 43 -4.33 -4.69 -1.62
C ILE A 43 -4.02 -3.35 -2.28
N LYS A 44 -4.09 -3.27 -3.61
CA LYS A 44 -3.88 -2.00 -4.32
C LYS A 44 -4.95 -0.97 -3.99
N MET A 45 -6.20 -1.39 -3.79
CA MET A 45 -7.25 -0.47 -3.37
C MET A 45 -7.02 0.04 -1.95
N ILE A 46 -6.60 -0.83 -1.04
CA ILE A 46 -6.25 -0.42 0.33
C ILE A 46 -5.07 0.55 0.30
N ALA A 47 -4.11 0.34 -0.59
CA ALA A 47 -2.95 1.21 -0.74
C ALA A 47 -3.22 2.49 -1.56
N THR A 48 -4.45 2.72 -1.97
CA THR A 48 -4.91 3.86 -2.78
C THR A 48 -4.33 3.91 -4.20
N LEU A 49 -3.77 2.81 -4.68
CA LEU A 49 -3.29 2.72 -6.07
C LEU A 49 -4.42 2.47 -7.06
N LEU A 50 -5.54 1.97 -6.59
CA LEU A 50 -6.76 1.75 -7.37
C LEU A 50 -7.96 2.30 -6.61
N VAL A 51 -8.95 2.76 -7.35
CA VAL A 51 -10.22 3.23 -6.77
C VAL A 51 -11.26 2.12 -6.89
N PRO A 52 -12.00 1.78 -5.83
CA PRO A 52 -13.08 0.80 -5.94
C PRO A 52 -14.14 1.22 -6.96
N THR A 53 -14.72 0.26 -7.66
CA THR A 53 -15.85 0.52 -8.54
C THR A 53 -17.11 0.82 -7.71
N GLN A 54 -17.27 0.11 -6.58
CA GLN A 54 -18.34 0.32 -5.62
C GLN A 54 -17.79 0.16 -4.22
N GLY A 55 -18.47 0.76 -3.24
CA GLY A 55 -18.12 0.65 -1.85
C GLY A 55 -17.07 1.66 -1.41
N GLU A 56 -16.70 1.56 -0.16
CA GLU A 56 -15.76 2.49 0.46
C GLU A 56 -14.74 1.78 1.32
N ILE A 57 -13.55 2.37 1.40
CA ILE A 57 -12.52 1.97 2.35
C ILE A 57 -12.40 3.11 3.35
N LEU A 58 -12.46 2.78 4.63
CA LEU A 58 -12.48 3.75 5.71
C LEU A 58 -11.30 3.52 6.66
N TRP A 59 -10.69 4.60 7.11
CA TRP A 59 -9.70 4.58 8.18
C TRP A 59 -10.27 5.36 9.36
N ASP A 60 -10.46 4.66 10.48
CA ASP A 60 -11.09 5.22 11.69
C ASP A 60 -12.42 5.92 11.36
N GLY A 61 -13.22 5.31 10.49
CA GLY A 61 -14.54 5.81 10.12
C GLY A 61 -14.54 6.90 9.05
N ILE A 62 -13.37 7.31 8.55
CA ILE A 62 -13.27 8.37 7.55
C ILE A 62 -12.83 7.77 6.21
N PRO A 63 -13.55 8.05 5.10
CA PRO A 63 -13.14 7.53 3.80
C PRO A 63 -11.70 7.90 3.45
N VAL A 64 -10.92 6.91 3.03
CA VAL A 64 -9.50 7.13 2.71
C VAL A 64 -9.32 8.12 1.57
N ALA A 65 -10.30 8.23 0.68
CA ALA A 65 -10.29 9.22 -0.39
C ALA A 65 -10.31 10.66 0.15
N LYS A 66 -10.97 10.88 1.29
CA LYS A 66 -11.00 12.19 1.93
C LYS A 66 -9.74 12.49 2.71
N LEU A 67 -9.10 11.44 3.27
CA LEU A 67 -7.85 11.62 4.02
C LEU A 67 -6.67 11.93 3.11
N GLY A 68 -6.66 11.39 1.88
CA GLY A 68 -5.62 11.67 0.92
C GLY A 68 -4.22 11.36 1.43
N GLU A 69 -3.35 12.36 1.44
CA GLU A 69 -1.95 12.18 1.86
C GLU A 69 -1.82 11.75 3.31
N LYS A 70 -2.73 12.18 4.18
CA LYS A 70 -2.68 11.78 5.59
C LYS A 70 -2.79 10.27 5.75
N TYR A 71 -3.65 9.64 4.97
CA TYR A 71 -3.77 8.19 4.97
C TYR A 71 -2.52 7.54 4.36
N ARG A 72 -2.05 8.05 3.21
CA ARG A 72 -0.87 7.50 2.54
C ARG A 72 0.39 7.60 3.39
N ASP A 73 0.50 8.64 4.21
CA ASP A 73 1.64 8.78 5.13
C ASP A 73 1.67 7.70 6.21
N LEU A 74 0.53 7.08 6.50
CA LEU A 74 0.43 5.99 7.47
C LEU A 74 0.71 4.61 6.85
N LEU A 75 0.75 4.53 5.51
CA LEU A 75 0.87 3.27 4.80
C LEU A 75 2.30 2.86 4.55
N GLY A 76 2.56 1.55 4.69
CA GLY A 76 3.69 0.92 4.05
C GLY A 76 3.15 -0.13 3.08
N TYR A 77 3.63 -0.13 1.86
CA TYR A 77 3.18 -1.05 0.83
C TYR A 77 4.37 -1.74 0.18
N LEU A 78 4.34 -3.07 0.23
CA LEU A 78 5.37 -3.89 -0.41
C LEU A 78 4.69 -4.69 -1.53
N PRO A 79 4.91 -4.32 -2.79
CA PRO A 79 4.26 -5.02 -3.91
C PRO A 79 4.85 -6.42 -4.09
N GLN A 80 4.02 -7.33 -4.61
CA GLN A 80 4.42 -8.69 -4.91
C GLN A 80 5.52 -8.73 -5.97
N GLN A 81 5.43 -7.85 -6.96
CA GLN A 81 6.49 -7.63 -7.92
C GLN A 81 7.21 -6.34 -7.55
N PHE A 82 8.44 -6.49 -7.08
CA PHE A 82 9.29 -5.35 -6.85
C PHE A 82 9.63 -4.73 -8.20
N GLY A 83 8.96 -3.63 -8.53
CA GLY A 83 9.33 -2.82 -9.67
C GLY A 83 10.60 -2.07 -9.35
N TYR A 84 11.73 -2.77 -9.23
CA TYR A 84 13.00 -2.09 -9.03
C TYR A 84 13.57 -1.70 -10.39
N TYR A 85 14.15 -0.53 -10.42
CA TYR A 85 14.95 -0.14 -11.58
C TYR A 85 16.28 -0.86 -11.47
N LYS A 86 16.61 -1.68 -12.46
CA LYS A 86 17.80 -2.56 -12.43
C LYS A 86 19.11 -1.82 -12.17
N ASN A 87 19.13 -0.52 -12.47
CA ASN A 87 20.36 0.29 -12.34
C ASN A 87 20.40 1.11 -11.05
N ASN A 88 19.41 0.97 -10.15
CA ASN A 88 19.41 1.72 -8.92
C ASN A 88 20.10 0.96 -7.80
N THR A 89 20.87 1.68 -6.99
CA THR A 89 21.38 1.16 -5.73
C THR A 89 20.22 1.11 -4.71
N PRO A 90 20.35 0.34 -3.61
CA PRO A 90 19.34 0.36 -2.55
C PRO A 90 19.06 1.77 -2.03
N VAL A 91 20.09 2.61 -1.88
CA VAL A 91 19.91 4.00 -1.43
C VAL A 91 19.06 4.79 -2.42
N GLN A 92 19.38 4.67 -3.72
CA GLN A 92 18.61 5.40 -4.76
C GLN A 92 17.16 4.97 -4.80
N TYR A 93 16.89 3.68 -4.65
CA TYR A 93 15.51 3.17 -4.65
C TYR A 93 14.73 3.70 -3.44
N LEU A 94 15.33 3.67 -2.25
CA LEU A 94 14.70 4.17 -1.05
C LEU A 94 14.49 5.69 -1.09
N ASP A 95 15.45 6.44 -1.66
CA ASP A 95 15.29 7.88 -1.89
C ASP A 95 14.06 8.16 -2.77
N TYR A 96 13.89 7.39 -3.83
CA TYR A 96 12.73 7.53 -4.71
C TYR A 96 11.43 7.30 -3.96
N LEU A 97 11.36 6.23 -3.17
CA LEU A 97 10.17 5.94 -2.36
C LEU A 97 9.89 7.03 -1.33
N ALA A 98 10.94 7.56 -0.69
CA ALA A 98 10.79 8.64 0.29
C ALA A 98 10.25 9.91 -0.38
N ALA A 99 10.72 10.23 -1.59
CA ALA A 99 10.24 11.38 -2.34
C ALA A 99 8.75 11.24 -2.68
N LEU A 100 8.31 10.03 -3.03
CA LEU A 100 6.89 9.77 -3.30
C LEU A 100 6.02 9.99 -2.06
N LYS A 101 6.57 9.84 -0.86
CA LYS A 101 5.86 10.07 0.40
C LYS A 101 6.04 11.49 0.91
N ASN A 102 6.62 12.39 0.14
CA ASN A 102 6.90 13.77 0.53
C ASN A 102 7.75 13.87 1.79
N MET A 103 8.64 12.91 1.99
CA MET A 103 9.52 12.90 3.15
C MET A 103 10.64 13.93 2.97
N PRO A 104 10.93 14.79 3.97
CA PRO A 104 12.05 15.73 3.87
C PRO A 104 13.37 15.00 3.61
N LYS A 105 14.26 15.59 2.80
CA LYS A 105 15.51 14.96 2.41
C LYS A 105 16.37 14.52 3.61
N GLN A 106 16.43 15.35 4.64
CA GLN A 106 17.23 15.02 5.83
C GLN A 106 16.64 13.81 6.55
N THR A 107 15.33 13.78 6.75
CA THR A 107 14.63 12.67 7.38
C THR A 107 14.79 11.40 6.56
N ALA A 108 14.65 11.51 5.23
CA ALA A 108 14.81 10.38 4.32
C ALA A 108 16.20 9.78 4.41
N LYS A 109 17.25 10.62 4.44
CA LYS A 109 18.64 10.17 4.53
C LYS A 109 18.86 9.38 5.82
N GLU A 110 18.40 9.90 6.95
CA GLU A 110 18.54 9.22 8.23
C GLU A 110 17.80 7.89 8.26
N LYS A 111 16.57 7.85 7.78
CA LYS A 111 15.76 6.62 7.73
C LYS A 111 16.40 5.56 6.82
N ILE A 112 16.89 5.98 5.66
CA ILE A 112 17.53 5.07 4.71
C ILE A 112 18.79 4.46 5.33
N GLU A 113 19.64 5.26 5.96
CA GLU A 113 20.85 4.78 6.62
C GLU A 113 20.50 3.75 7.71
N GLN A 114 19.49 4.04 8.53
CA GLN A 114 19.03 3.12 9.57
C GLN A 114 18.53 1.80 9.00
N LEU A 115 17.73 1.86 7.94
CA LEU A 115 17.19 0.65 7.32
C LEU A 115 18.27 -0.21 6.68
N LEU A 116 19.22 0.41 5.97
CA LEU A 116 20.30 -0.32 5.32
C LEU A 116 21.22 -0.97 6.35
N GLU A 117 21.50 -0.28 7.45
CA GLU A 117 22.28 -0.84 8.54
C GLU A 117 21.57 -2.05 9.15
N LEU A 118 20.27 -1.94 9.39
CA LEU A 118 19.47 -3.00 9.98
C LEU A 118 19.50 -4.30 9.14
N VAL A 119 19.51 -4.18 7.83
CA VAL A 119 19.52 -5.34 6.93
C VAL A 119 20.90 -5.69 6.38
N GLY A 120 21.96 -5.01 6.86
CA GLY A 120 23.32 -5.35 6.49
C GLY A 120 23.77 -4.85 5.12
N LEU A 121 23.13 -3.81 4.59
CA LEU A 121 23.47 -3.24 3.27
C LEU A 121 24.10 -1.86 3.37
N SER A 122 24.57 -1.48 4.56
CA SER A 122 25.12 -0.14 4.78
C SER A 122 26.52 0.08 4.20
N ASP A 123 27.20 -0.99 3.77
CA ASP A 123 28.54 -0.91 3.19
C ASP A 123 28.52 -0.84 1.66
#